data_a23935c0830997a00329596fe9df107e
#
_entry.id   a23935c0830997a00329596fe9df107e
#
_cell.length_a   1.000
_cell.length_b   1.000
_cell.length_c   1.000
_cell.angle_alpha   90.00
_cell.angle_beta   90.00
_cell.angle_gamma   90.00
#
_symmetry.space_group_name_H-M   'P 1'
#
loop_
_entity.id
_entity.type
_entity.pdbx_description
1 polymer ?
#
loop_
_entity_poly.entity_id
_entity_poly.type
_entity_poly.pdbx_seq_one_letter_code
_entity_poly.pdbx_strand_id
1 'polypeptide(L)'
;MANRMKERYVAEIAPALNKKFGYKSVMQIPKLDKVIVNVRCGDSKNNAKEIEAIVKDLGIITGQKAVVVKARKSVANFKLREGESVAVKVTLRGDKMYEFLDRLFSVALPRVRDFRGINPNSFDGRGNYAFGLKEQLIFPEIEYDKVDKIRGMDICICTTATTDEEGKELLTQLGAPFHA
;
A
#
# COMPACT_ATOMS: atom_id res chain seq x y z
N MET A 1 -17.66 12.17 5.11
CA MET A 1 -18.25 11.62 3.87
C MET A 1 -18.11 10.11 3.91
N ALA A 2 -19.16 9.39 3.53
CA ALA A 2 -19.09 7.95 3.44
C ALA A 2 -18.09 7.57 2.32
N ASN A 3 -17.26 6.55 2.56
CA ASN A 3 -16.25 6.13 1.59
C ASN A 3 -16.87 5.16 0.59
N ARG A 4 -16.89 5.53 -0.69
CA ARG A 4 -17.48 4.75 -1.79
C ARG A 4 -17.03 3.29 -1.80
N MET A 5 -15.74 3.03 -1.63
CA MET A 5 -15.19 1.67 -1.65
C MET A 5 -15.63 0.86 -0.43
N LYS A 6 -15.73 1.51 0.74
CA LYS A 6 -16.22 0.86 1.97
C LYS A 6 -17.70 0.51 1.86
N GLU A 7 -18.53 1.41 1.32
CA GLU A 7 -19.95 1.14 1.07
C GLU A 7 -20.12 -0.03 0.10
N ARG A 8 -19.37 -0.02 -0.98
CA ARG A 8 -19.37 -1.13 -1.96
C ARG A 8 -18.93 -2.45 -1.33
N TYR A 9 -17.93 -2.43 -0.43
CA TYR A 9 -17.53 -3.64 0.29
C TYR A 9 -18.69 -4.22 1.10
N VAL A 10 -19.43 -3.41 1.85
CA VAL A 10 -20.53 -3.87 2.69
C VAL A 10 -21.73 -4.30 1.87
N ALA A 11 -22.10 -3.55 0.82
CA ALA A 11 -23.30 -3.79 0.04
C ALA A 11 -23.16 -4.96 -0.96
N GLU A 12 -22.01 -5.11 -1.60
CA GLU A 12 -21.83 -6.01 -2.73
C GLU A 12 -20.78 -7.10 -2.47
N ILE A 13 -19.56 -6.71 -1.99
CA ILE A 13 -18.41 -7.60 -1.96
C ILE A 13 -18.53 -8.65 -0.86
N ALA A 14 -18.90 -8.27 0.34
CA ALA A 14 -19.04 -9.20 1.47
C ALA A 14 -20.11 -10.29 1.21
N PRO A 15 -21.32 -9.98 0.68
CA PRO A 15 -22.28 -11.00 0.29
C PRO A 15 -21.78 -11.91 -0.85
N ALA A 16 -21.07 -11.36 -1.85
CA ALA A 16 -20.52 -12.14 -2.96
C ALA A 16 -19.44 -13.12 -2.50
N LEU A 17 -18.52 -12.70 -1.62
CA LEU A 17 -17.51 -13.56 -1.02
C LEU A 17 -18.14 -14.67 -0.17
N ASN A 18 -19.16 -14.35 0.61
CA ASN A 18 -19.87 -15.34 1.40
C ASN A 18 -20.56 -16.39 0.52
N LYS A 19 -21.16 -15.97 -0.58
CA LYS A 19 -21.78 -16.90 -1.55
C LYS A 19 -20.75 -17.80 -2.24
N LYS A 20 -19.55 -17.27 -2.56
CA LYS A 20 -18.49 -18.01 -3.27
C LYS A 20 -17.79 -19.03 -2.36
N PHE A 21 -17.46 -18.66 -1.13
CA PHE A 21 -16.65 -19.49 -0.21
C PHE A 21 -17.47 -20.20 0.88
N GLY A 22 -18.74 -19.82 1.09
CA GLY A 22 -19.65 -20.53 2.00
C GLY A 22 -19.26 -20.41 3.47
N TYR A 23 -18.92 -19.21 3.96
CA TYR A 23 -18.52 -19.00 5.35
C TYR A 23 -19.65 -19.30 6.34
N LYS A 24 -19.31 -19.94 7.45
CA LYS A 24 -20.27 -20.27 8.52
C LYS A 24 -20.71 -19.05 9.35
N SER A 25 -19.88 -18.01 9.38
CA SER A 25 -20.13 -16.80 10.14
C SER A 25 -19.73 -15.56 9.33
N VAL A 26 -20.50 -14.50 9.46
CA VAL A 26 -20.20 -13.18 8.84
C VAL A 26 -18.83 -12.63 9.26
N MET A 27 -18.36 -13.01 10.46
CA MET A 27 -17.03 -12.58 10.95
C MET A 27 -15.86 -13.27 10.24
N GLN A 28 -16.08 -14.35 9.52
CA GLN A 28 -15.06 -15.06 8.74
C GLN A 28 -14.84 -14.44 7.36
N ILE A 29 -15.76 -13.60 6.89
CA ILE A 29 -15.65 -12.96 5.58
C ILE A 29 -14.39 -12.11 5.55
N PRO A 30 -13.50 -12.30 4.55
CA PRO A 30 -12.27 -11.53 4.40
C PRO A 30 -12.54 -10.04 4.29
N LYS A 31 -11.79 -9.24 5.04
CA LYS A 31 -11.84 -7.78 5.00
C LYS A 31 -10.43 -7.19 5.00
N LEU A 32 -10.31 -5.95 4.59
CA LEU A 32 -9.06 -5.20 4.73
C LEU A 32 -8.79 -4.86 6.19
N ASP A 33 -7.58 -5.13 6.68
CA ASP A 33 -7.13 -4.76 8.02
C ASP A 33 -6.37 -3.44 8.00
N LYS A 34 -5.33 -3.37 7.17
CA LYS A 34 -4.47 -2.19 7.02
C LYS A 34 -3.77 -2.16 5.68
N VAL A 35 -3.33 -0.98 5.28
CA VAL A 35 -2.40 -0.77 4.17
C VAL A 35 -1.15 -0.11 4.71
N ILE A 36 0.00 -0.65 4.38
CA ILE A 36 1.30 -0.11 4.76
C ILE A 36 1.98 0.40 3.50
N VAL A 37 2.34 1.67 3.49
CA VAL A 37 3.15 2.28 2.45
C VAL A 37 4.54 2.52 3.02
N ASN A 38 5.57 2.01 2.36
CA ASN A 38 6.95 2.10 2.79
C ASN A 38 7.82 2.68 1.67
N VAL A 39 8.63 3.68 2.00
CA VAL A 39 9.64 4.25 1.10
C VAL A 39 11.01 4.04 1.73
N ARG A 40 11.89 3.39 0.99
CA ARG A 40 13.25 3.15 1.44
C ARG A 40 14.10 4.40 1.25
N CYS A 41 14.87 4.80 2.28
CA CYS A 41 15.74 5.97 2.21
C CYS A 41 17.00 5.74 1.36
N GLY A 42 17.43 4.48 1.16
CA GLY A 42 18.59 4.15 0.33
C GLY A 42 19.85 4.91 0.75
N ASP A 43 20.42 5.67 -0.18
CA ASP A 43 21.62 6.48 0.05
C ASP A 43 21.36 7.76 0.87
N SER A 44 20.09 8.13 1.02
CA SER A 44 19.64 9.33 1.75
C SER A 44 19.61 9.14 3.28
N LYS A 45 20.01 7.96 3.78
CA LYS A 45 19.93 7.61 5.21
C LYS A 45 20.61 8.60 6.16
N ASN A 46 21.65 9.33 5.68
CA ASN A 46 22.38 10.32 6.45
C ASN A 46 21.98 11.76 6.10
N ASN A 47 21.04 11.97 5.17
CA ASN A 47 20.59 13.29 4.75
C ASN A 47 19.21 13.60 5.34
N ALA A 48 19.18 14.38 6.40
CA ALA A 48 17.94 14.75 7.09
C ALA A 48 16.94 15.47 6.17
N LYS A 49 17.41 16.33 5.26
CA LYS A 49 16.56 17.06 4.32
C LYS A 49 15.82 16.12 3.35
N GLU A 50 16.51 15.12 2.82
CA GLU A 50 15.87 14.14 1.93
C GLU A 50 14.86 13.26 2.67
N ILE A 51 15.13 12.91 3.93
CA ILE A 51 14.19 12.16 4.78
C ILE A 51 12.93 12.99 5.05
N GLU A 52 13.11 14.29 5.36
CA GLU A 52 11.98 15.21 5.54
C GLU A 52 11.15 15.36 4.25
N ALA A 53 11.78 15.42 3.08
CA ALA A 53 11.09 15.43 1.79
C ALA A 53 10.24 14.16 1.61
N ILE A 54 10.77 12.96 1.90
CA ILE A 54 10.01 11.71 1.83
C ILE A 54 8.82 11.71 2.81
N VAL A 55 9.03 12.19 4.03
CA VAL A 55 7.95 12.31 5.04
C VAL A 55 6.85 13.22 4.56
N LYS A 56 7.21 14.35 3.93
CA LYS A 56 6.26 15.31 3.36
C LYS A 56 5.47 14.69 2.20
N ASP A 57 6.16 14.06 1.24
CA ASP A 57 5.52 13.41 0.08
C ASP A 57 4.53 12.33 0.51
N LEU A 58 4.94 11.43 1.41
CA LEU A 58 4.05 10.41 1.95
C LEU A 58 2.88 11.03 2.74
N GLY A 59 3.12 12.13 3.44
CA GLY A 59 2.07 12.87 4.14
C GLY A 59 1.02 13.42 3.20
N ILE A 60 1.43 13.95 2.05
CA ILE A 60 0.54 14.46 0.99
C ILE A 60 -0.27 13.32 0.36
N ILE A 61 0.40 12.22 -0.02
CA ILE A 61 -0.24 11.06 -0.67
C ILE A 61 -1.26 10.40 0.25
N THR A 62 -0.93 10.23 1.54
CA THR A 62 -1.73 9.42 2.46
C THR A 62 -2.66 10.21 3.37
N GLY A 63 -2.46 11.53 3.45
CA GLY A 63 -3.18 12.38 4.41
C GLY A 63 -2.87 12.06 5.88
N GLN A 64 -1.74 11.37 6.14
CA GLN A 64 -1.30 10.98 7.48
C GLN A 64 0.21 11.19 7.62
N LYS A 65 0.66 11.70 8.77
CA LYS A 65 2.08 11.90 9.06
C LYS A 65 2.84 10.57 9.01
N ALA A 66 3.87 10.51 8.19
CA ALA A 66 4.74 9.35 8.06
C ALA A 66 5.71 9.22 9.24
N VAL A 67 6.11 7.99 9.53
CA VAL A 67 7.04 7.64 10.61
C VAL A 67 8.39 7.22 10.02
N VAL A 68 9.47 7.85 10.47
CA VAL A 68 10.83 7.45 10.11
C VAL A 68 11.22 6.19 10.86
N VAL A 69 11.66 5.18 10.13
CA VAL A 69 12.11 3.89 10.68
C VAL A 69 13.62 3.90 10.81
N LYS A 70 14.11 3.65 12.02
CA LYS A 70 15.55 3.58 12.33
C LYS A 70 16.03 2.14 12.34
N ALA A 71 17.31 1.95 11.99
CA ALA A 71 17.98 0.66 12.06
C ALA A 71 18.06 0.17 13.50
N ARG A 72 17.74 -1.10 13.74
CA ARG A 72 17.79 -1.75 15.06
C ARG A 72 19.16 -2.36 15.37
N LYS A 73 19.93 -2.68 14.33
CA LYS A 73 21.27 -3.29 14.45
C LYS A 73 22.19 -2.72 13.39
N SER A 74 23.48 -2.64 13.71
CA SER A 74 24.51 -2.30 12.74
C SER A 74 24.83 -3.49 11.84
N VAL A 75 24.88 -3.26 10.52
CA VAL A 75 25.20 -4.28 9.50
C VAL A 75 26.27 -3.74 8.57
N ALA A 76 27.50 -4.25 8.69
CA ALA A 76 28.67 -3.76 7.95
C ALA A 76 28.50 -3.89 6.42
N ASN A 77 27.97 -5.01 5.93
CA ASN A 77 27.75 -5.25 4.50
C ASN A 77 26.85 -4.20 3.84
N PHE A 78 25.91 -3.63 4.57
CA PHE A 78 25.02 -2.56 4.09
C PHE A 78 25.47 -1.16 4.51
N LYS A 79 26.68 -1.02 5.07
CA LYS A 79 27.20 0.24 5.60
C LYS A 79 26.18 0.95 6.49
N LEU A 80 25.49 0.19 7.35
CA LEU A 80 24.38 0.64 8.19
C LEU A 80 24.80 0.60 9.66
N ARG A 81 24.57 1.69 10.37
CA ARG A 81 24.77 1.79 11.82
C ARG A 81 23.41 1.80 12.54
N GLU A 82 23.40 1.31 13.75
CA GLU A 82 22.25 1.39 14.63
C GLU A 82 21.82 2.85 14.83
N GLY A 83 20.50 3.11 14.78
CA GLY A 83 19.94 4.45 14.90
C GLY A 83 19.87 5.26 13.60
N GLU A 84 20.54 4.84 12.52
CA GLU A 84 20.42 5.48 11.21
C GLU A 84 19.00 5.29 10.61
N SER A 85 18.53 6.29 9.86
CA SER A 85 17.23 6.23 9.18
C SER A 85 17.29 5.31 7.98
N VAL A 86 16.45 4.28 7.93
CA VAL A 86 16.43 3.26 6.86
C VAL A 86 15.29 3.47 5.89
N ALA A 87 14.12 3.82 6.41
CA ALA A 87 12.90 3.94 5.64
C ALA A 87 11.93 4.94 6.28
N VAL A 88 10.95 5.34 5.52
CA VAL A 88 9.79 6.10 6.00
C VAL A 88 8.54 5.28 5.69
N LYS A 89 7.67 5.06 6.67
CA LYS A 89 6.46 4.27 6.51
C LYS A 89 5.21 4.97 7.04
N VAL A 90 4.08 4.61 6.44
CA VAL A 90 2.74 4.98 6.92
C VAL A 90 1.91 3.70 7.02
N THR A 91 1.10 3.61 8.07
CA THR A 91 0.10 2.53 8.22
C THR A 91 -1.28 3.16 8.22
N LEU A 92 -2.07 2.81 7.21
CA LEU A 92 -3.43 3.31 7.02
C LEU A 92 -4.43 2.27 7.48
N ARG A 93 -5.49 2.72 8.17
CA ARG A 93 -6.60 1.91 8.64
C ARG A 93 -7.93 2.63 8.47
N GLY A 94 -9.03 1.89 8.51
CA GLY A 94 -10.38 2.44 8.44
C GLY A 94 -10.62 3.22 7.14
N ASP A 95 -11.26 4.38 7.25
CA ASP A 95 -11.71 5.14 6.07
C ASP A 95 -10.54 5.66 5.22
N LYS A 96 -9.44 6.08 5.84
CA LYS A 96 -8.23 6.52 5.12
C LYS A 96 -7.61 5.41 4.27
N MET A 97 -7.69 4.16 4.74
CA MET A 97 -7.21 2.99 4.00
C MET A 97 -8.03 2.77 2.72
N TYR A 98 -9.36 2.79 2.83
CA TYR A 98 -10.24 2.61 1.68
C TYR A 98 -10.10 3.76 0.67
N GLU A 99 -9.98 5.00 1.13
CA GLU A 99 -9.77 6.16 0.29
C GLU A 99 -8.43 6.10 -0.47
N PHE A 100 -7.37 5.70 0.21
CA PHE A 100 -6.07 5.50 -0.42
C PHE A 100 -6.13 4.42 -1.50
N LEU A 101 -6.75 3.27 -1.23
CA LEU A 101 -6.88 2.18 -2.20
C LEU A 101 -7.76 2.57 -3.39
N ASP A 102 -8.83 3.32 -3.18
CA ASP A 102 -9.69 3.80 -4.27
C ASP A 102 -8.89 4.71 -5.22
N ARG A 103 -8.12 5.66 -4.71
CA ARG A 103 -7.24 6.51 -5.52
C ARG A 103 -6.11 5.72 -6.18
N LEU A 104 -5.55 4.76 -5.48
CA LEU A 104 -4.48 3.91 -6.00
C LEU A 104 -4.95 3.10 -7.21
N PHE A 105 -6.08 2.41 -7.12
CA PHE A 105 -6.57 1.53 -8.20
C PHE A 105 -7.19 2.31 -9.36
N SER A 106 -7.96 3.37 -9.07
CA SER A 106 -8.71 4.09 -10.11
C SER A 106 -7.92 5.21 -10.77
N VAL A 107 -6.93 5.80 -10.10
CA VAL A 107 -6.21 6.98 -10.59
C VAL A 107 -4.71 6.73 -10.74
N ALA A 108 -4.03 6.25 -9.70
CA ALA A 108 -2.57 6.16 -9.69
C ALA A 108 -2.04 5.04 -10.59
N LEU A 109 -2.55 3.81 -10.47
CA LEU A 109 -2.07 2.68 -11.28
C LEU A 109 -2.26 2.87 -12.78
N PRO A 110 -3.39 3.39 -13.30
CA PRO A 110 -3.52 3.66 -14.73
C PRO A 110 -2.53 4.69 -15.29
N ARG A 111 -1.96 5.53 -14.43
CA ARG A 111 -0.93 6.52 -14.80
C ARG A 111 0.49 5.95 -14.85
N VAL A 112 0.69 4.72 -14.39
CA VAL A 112 1.99 4.05 -14.51
C VAL A 112 2.30 3.81 -15.98
N ARG A 113 3.51 4.19 -16.40
CA ARG A 113 3.96 3.99 -17.78
C ARG A 113 3.99 2.49 -18.09
N ASP A 114 3.44 2.10 -19.25
CA ASP A 114 3.35 0.72 -19.73
C ASP A 114 2.69 -0.25 -18.73
N PHE A 115 1.67 0.24 -18.01
CA PHE A 115 0.95 -0.56 -17.02
C PHE A 115 0.18 -1.72 -17.69
N ARG A 116 0.50 -2.94 -17.28
CA ARG A 116 -0.15 -4.17 -17.76
C ARG A 116 -0.91 -4.92 -16.67
N GLY A 117 -1.08 -4.32 -15.52
CA GLY A 117 -1.66 -4.96 -14.34
C GLY A 117 -0.62 -5.28 -13.26
N ILE A 118 -1.11 -5.60 -12.07
CA ILE A 118 -0.29 -6.01 -10.93
C ILE A 118 -0.16 -7.55 -10.92
N ASN A 119 0.97 -8.05 -10.41
CA ASN A 119 1.27 -9.49 -10.41
C ASN A 119 0.29 -10.26 -9.51
N PRO A 120 -0.47 -11.24 -10.02
CA PRO A 120 -1.42 -12.01 -9.22
C PRO A 120 -0.77 -12.98 -8.21
N ASN A 121 0.54 -13.22 -8.30
CA ASN A 121 1.26 -14.20 -7.48
C ASN A 121 2.07 -13.56 -6.34
N SER A 122 1.86 -12.30 -6.01
CA SER A 122 2.58 -11.57 -4.95
C SER A 122 1.87 -11.62 -3.60
N PHE A 123 1.26 -12.77 -3.28
CA PHE A 123 0.67 -13.06 -1.98
C PHE A 123 1.67 -13.79 -1.07
N ASP A 124 1.44 -13.74 0.24
CA ASP A 124 2.33 -14.30 1.27
C ASP A 124 1.93 -15.70 1.78
N GLY A 125 0.93 -16.34 1.19
CA GLY A 125 0.35 -17.62 1.65
C GLY A 125 -0.76 -17.45 2.69
N ARG A 126 -1.05 -16.23 3.14
CA ARG A 126 -2.07 -15.90 4.14
C ARG A 126 -3.02 -14.78 3.69
N GLY A 127 -3.13 -14.58 2.39
CA GLY A 127 -4.01 -13.59 1.80
C GLY A 127 -3.56 -12.12 1.91
N ASN A 128 -2.34 -11.84 2.37
CA ASN A 128 -1.78 -10.50 2.30
C ASN A 128 -1.07 -10.31 0.95
N TYR A 129 -1.17 -9.11 0.40
CA TYR A 129 -0.65 -8.79 -0.91
C TYR A 129 0.37 -7.65 -0.84
N ALA A 130 1.48 -7.78 -1.57
CA ALA A 130 2.50 -6.73 -1.62
C ALA A 130 2.97 -6.48 -3.05
N PHE A 131 3.18 -5.21 -3.41
CA PHE A 131 3.76 -4.82 -4.68
C PHE A 131 4.53 -3.52 -4.56
N GLY A 132 5.46 -3.30 -5.49
CA GLY A 132 6.28 -2.11 -5.56
C GLY A 132 5.85 -1.17 -6.67
N LEU A 133 5.91 0.12 -6.40
CA LEU A 133 5.79 1.20 -7.38
C LEU A 133 7.17 1.82 -7.60
N LYS A 134 7.51 2.11 -8.84
CA LYS A 134 8.82 2.67 -9.19
C LYS A 134 8.92 4.17 -8.94
N GLU A 135 7.81 4.89 -9.01
CA GLU A 135 7.76 6.34 -8.99
C GLU A 135 6.59 6.87 -8.15
N GLN A 136 6.84 7.89 -7.32
CA GLN A 136 5.78 8.58 -6.58
C GLN A 136 4.96 9.54 -7.45
N LEU A 137 5.44 9.90 -8.63
CA LEU A 137 4.79 10.86 -9.55
C LEU A 137 3.47 10.37 -10.15
N ILE A 138 3.15 9.09 -9.99
CA ILE A 138 1.86 8.53 -10.41
C ILE A 138 0.68 9.09 -9.59
N PHE A 139 0.97 9.59 -8.39
CA PHE A 139 -0.05 10.22 -7.54
C PHE A 139 -0.27 11.67 -7.97
N PRO A 140 -1.52 12.06 -8.32
CA PRO A 140 -1.82 13.40 -8.82
C PRO A 140 -1.59 14.52 -7.78
N GLU A 141 -1.53 14.16 -6.51
CA GLU A 141 -1.28 15.08 -5.39
C GLU A 141 0.18 15.56 -5.34
N ILE A 142 1.08 14.89 -6.03
CA ILE A 142 2.50 15.22 -6.09
C ILE A 142 2.79 16.07 -7.32
N GLU A 143 3.24 17.30 -7.08
CA GLU A 143 3.67 18.22 -8.14
C GLU A 143 5.12 17.90 -8.54
N TYR A 144 5.35 17.71 -9.85
CA TYR A 144 6.66 17.36 -10.41
C TYR A 144 7.77 18.37 -10.00
N ASP A 145 7.44 19.65 -10.01
CA ASP A 145 8.41 20.73 -9.74
C ASP A 145 8.86 20.81 -8.28
N LYS A 146 8.13 20.13 -7.36
CA LYS A 146 8.42 20.12 -5.92
C LYS A 146 9.15 18.86 -5.47
N VAL A 147 9.41 17.92 -6.39
CA VAL A 147 10.04 16.64 -6.09
C VAL A 147 11.55 16.73 -6.27
N ASP A 148 12.32 16.52 -5.21
CA ASP A 148 13.78 16.51 -5.26
C ASP A 148 14.34 15.31 -6.06
N LYS A 149 13.73 14.13 -5.86
CA LYS A 149 14.20 12.87 -6.46
C LYS A 149 13.03 11.90 -6.65
N ILE A 150 13.02 11.22 -7.80
CA ILE A 150 12.08 10.12 -8.03
C ILE A 150 12.43 8.96 -7.11
N ARG A 151 11.44 8.48 -6.35
CA ARG A 151 11.58 7.37 -5.40
C ARG A 151 10.47 6.37 -5.59
N GLY A 152 10.84 5.10 -5.51
CA GLY A 152 9.88 4.01 -5.45
C GLY A 152 9.30 3.85 -4.05
N MET A 153 8.20 3.11 -3.98
CA MET A 153 7.55 2.74 -2.73
C MET A 153 6.99 1.33 -2.79
N ASP A 154 6.97 0.66 -1.66
CA ASP A 154 6.36 -0.64 -1.47
C ASP A 154 5.01 -0.48 -0.79
N ILE A 155 3.98 -1.12 -1.33
CA ILE A 155 2.63 -1.10 -0.79
C ILE A 155 2.28 -2.52 -0.36
N CYS A 156 1.98 -2.69 0.94
CA CYS A 156 1.52 -3.94 1.50
C CYS A 156 0.07 -3.80 1.94
N ILE A 157 -0.80 -4.62 1.38
CA ILE A 157 -2.23 -4.70 1.71
C ILE A 157 -2.43 -5.91 2.61
N CYS A 158 -2.73 -5.66 3.87
CA CYS A 158 -3.02 -6.72 4.84
C CYS A 158 -4.52 -6.96 4.90
N THR A 159 -4.90 -8.23 4.78
CA THR A 159 -6.28 -8.68 4.85
C THR A 159 -6.49 -9.63 6.03
N THR A 160 -7.71 -9.97 6.33
CA THR A 160 -8.05 -11.01 7.30
C THR A 160 -8.34 -12.36 6.63
N ALA A 161 -8.06 -12.49 5.34
CA ALA A 161 -8.17 -13.74 4.61
C ALA A 161 -7.24 -14.81 5.22
N THR A 162 -7.62 -16.05 5.12
CA THR A 162 -6.81 -17.20 5.57
C THR A 162 -6.02 -17.82 4.43
N THR A 163 -6.49 -17.66 3.19
CA THR A 163 -5.86 -18.18 1.98
C THR A 163 -5.63 -17.07 0.95
N ASP A 164 -4.68 -17.29 0.04
CA ASP A 164 -4.38 -16.34 -1.02
C ASP A 164 -5.52 -16.23 -2.03
N GLU A 165 -6.30 -17.29 -2.24
CA GLU A 165 -7.47 -17.27 -3.10
C GLU A 165 -8.55 -16.33 -2.59
N GLU A 166 -8.83 -16.37 -1.28
CA GLU A 166 -9.77 -15.43 -0.64
C GLU A 166 -9.27 -13.99 -0.74
N GLY A 167 -7.97 -13.76 -0.49
CA GLY A 167 -7.35 -12.45 -0.60
C GLY A 167 -7.38 -11.91 -2.02
N LYS A 168 -7.09 -12.74 -3.02
CA LYS A 168 -7.12 -12.39 -4.44
C LYS A 168 -8.54 -12.01 -4.89
N GLU A 169 -9.53 -12.81 -4.50
CA GLU A 169 -10.92 -12.53 -4.83
C GLU A 169 -11.40 -11.22 -4.20
N LEU A 170 -11.08 -10.99 -2.92
CA LEU A 170 -11.37 -9.74 -2.24
C LEU A 170 -10.80 -8.54 -2.99
N LEU A 171 -9.51 -8.58 -3.35
CA LEU A 171 -8.84 -7.48 -4.04
C LEU A 171 -9.38 -7.28 -5.46
N THR A 172 -9.69 -8.36 -6.18
CA THR A 172 -10.31 -8.31 -7.52
C THR A 172 -11.65 -7.59 -7.48
N GLN A 173 -12.51 -7.92 -6.51
CA GLN A 173 -13.81 -7.27 -6.35
C GLN A 173 -13.71 -5.82 -5.88
N LEU A 174 -12.65 -5.46 -5.15
CA LEU A 174 -12.32 -4.07 -4.82
C LEU A 174 -11.79 -3.27 -6.01
N GLY A 175 -11.52 -3.93 -7.14
CA GLY A 175 -11.07 -3.28 -8.37
C GLY A 175 -9.56 -3.27 -8.57
N ALA A 176 -8.81 -4.15 -7.88
CA ALA A 176 -7.38 -4.31 -8.13
C ALA A 176 -7.14 -4.85 -9.56
N PRO A 177 -6.35 -4.14 -10.39
CA PRO A 177 -6.12 -4.52 -11.78
C PRO A 177 -5.02 -5.58 -11.87
N PHE A 178 -5.36 -6.84 -11.63
CA PHE A 178 -4.43 -7.95 -11.80
C PHE A 178 -4.12 -8.20 -13.28
N HIS A 179 -2.88 -8.60 -13.54
CA HIS A 179 -2.47 -9.09 -14.86
C HIS A 179 -3.22 -10.39 -15.17
N ALA A 180 -3.72 -10.53 -16.40
CA ALA A 180 -4.36 -11.74 -16.89
C ALA A 180 -3.36 -12.86 -17.10
#